data_720144328db96c71f523bb9ef48b0de1
#
_entry.id   720144328db96c71f523bb9ef48b0de1
#
_cell.length_a   1.000
_cell.length_b   1.000
_cell.length_c   1.000
_cell.angle_alpha   90.00
_cell.angle_beta   90.00
_cell.angle_gamma   90.00
#
_symmetry.space_group_name_H-M   'P 1'
#
loop_
_entity.id
_entity.type
_entity.pdbx_description
1 polymer ?
#
loop_
_entity_poly.entity_id
_entity_poly.type
_entity_poly.pdbx_seq_one_letter_code
_entity_poly.pdbx_strand_id
1 'polypeptide(L)'
;MGSIYEAQRAKGPATVLAIATANPSNFTYQTDFPDFYFRSTKSEHKTELKEKFNRICNRSTILKRHTFLNEEIINENPDFCNPMAASLDARQDIMVVEVPKLAKEAASKAIQEWGQPKSKITHLVFTTISGVDAPGYDFQLVKLLGLSPTVQRVMMYHLGCYGGGSVLRVAKDLAENNKDARVLVVCSEINSVSGFKGPTETDFHTLLGQAIFADGAAALIVGADPDTSVERPLFQLYSAGSTILPDSDDMVEGHLRQSGLSISLSKDVAKTISGNIEKCLLEAFKKIGVTDWNSIFWVAHPGGPAILDLVEMTLGLKKEKLIASRKVLSEYGNMSSPTVLFILDEMRRKSMVENKASTGEGFDWGVLLGFGPGLTVETVVLRSVPTI
;
A
#
# COMPACT_ATOMS: atom_id res chain seq x y z
N MET A 1 25.38 -30.54 -15.56
CA MET A 1 25.22 -29.55 -14.48
C MET A 1 23.94 -28.72 -14.59
N GLY A 2 23.17 -28.72 -15.70
CA GLY A 2 21.92 -28.00 -15.83
C GLY A 2 20.74 -28.52 -14.99
N SER A 3 20.71 -29.80 -14.64
CA SER A 3 19.53 -30.45 -14.08
C SER A 3 19.20 -30.16 -12.61
N ILE A 4 20.16 -29.74 -11.78
CA ILE A 4 19.91 -29.50 -10.35
C ILE A 4 19.27 -28.14 -10.11
N TYR A 5 19.69 -27.11 -10.86
CA TYR A 5 19.11 -25.76 -10.75
C TYR A 5 17.70 -25.67 -11.37
N GLU A 6 17.43 -26.39 -12.47
CA GLU A 6 16.09 -26.46 -13.08
C GLU A 6 15.08 -27.19 -12.18
N ALA A 7 15.50 -28.18 -11.40
CA ALA A 7 14.63 -28.90 -10.48
C ALA A 7 14.19 -28.06 -9.26
N GLN A 8 14.83 -26.93 -9.00
CA GLN A 8 14.52 -26.05 -7.86
C GLN A 8 13.56 -24.91 -8.22
N ARG A 9 13.32 -24.65 -9.50
CA ARG A 9 12.39 -23.61 -9.96
C ARG A 9 10.97 -24.13 -10.10
N ALA A 10 10.01 -23.23 -9.91
CA ALA A 10 8.63 -23.47 -10.29
C ALA A 10 8.50 -23.50 -11.82
N LYS A 11 7.42 -24.11 -12.32
CA LYS A 11 7.12 -24.22 -13.78
C LYS A 11 6.22 -23.08 -14.26
N GLY A 12 5.27 -22.69 -13.44
CA GLY A 12 4.29 -21.65 -13.75
C GLY A 12 4.62 -20.29 -13.14
N PRO A 13 3.85 -19.26 -13.49
CA PRO A 13 4.02 -17.93 -12.95
C PRO A 13 3.60 -17.88 -11.48
N ALA A 14 4.21 -16.94 -10.74
CA ALA A 14 3.75 -16.61 -9.41
C ALA A 14 2.28 -16.16 -9.44
N THR A 15 1.51 -16.61 -8.49
CA THR A 15 0.06 -16.43 -8.42
C THR A 15 -0.34 -15.98 -7.02
N VAL A 16 -1.19 -14.99 -6.92
CA VAL A 16 -1.84 -14.57 -5.67
C VAL A 16 -2.93 -15.60 -5.34
N LEU A 17 -2.86 -16.21 -4.17
CA LEU A 17 -3.73 -17.30 -3.71
C LEU A 17 -4.72 -16.86 -2.62
N ALA A 18 -4.40 -15.79 -1.91
CA ALA A 18 -5.28 -15.16 -0.93
C ALA A 18 -4.91 -13.68 -0.77
N ILE A 19 -5.89 -12.85 -0.41
CA ILE A 19 -5.70 -11.43 -0.07
C ILE A 19 -6.61 -11.10 1.11
N ALA A 20 -6.04 -10.46 2.12
CA ALA A 20 -6.84 -9.92 3.21
C ALA A 20 -6.30 -8.59 3.72
N THR A 21 -7.18 -7.82 4.34
CA THR A 21 -6.91 -6.48 4.83
C THR A 21 -7.31 -6.32 6.30
N ALA A 22 -6.67 -5.38 6.98
CA ALA A 22 -7.00 -4.98 8.33
C ALA A 22 -6.82 -3.47 8.51
N ASN A 23 -7.64 -2.88 9.37
CA ASN A 23 -7.55 -1.48 9.75
C ASN A 23 -7.64 -1.36 11.27
N PRO A 24 -7.07 -0.31 11.88
CA PRO A 24 -7.40 0.05 13.25
C PRO A 24 -8.92 0.21 13.43
N SER A 25 -9.42 -0.09 14.63
CA SER A 25 -10.85 0.02 14.95
C SER A 25 -11.35 1.47 14.91
N ASN A 26 -10.49 2.42 15.24
CA ASN A 26 -10.85 3.84 15.22
C ASN A 26 -10.90 4.35 13.78
N PHE A 27 -11.88 5.19 13.51
CA PHE A 27 -11.96 5.92 12.25
C PHE A 27 -12.52 7.32 12.49
N THR A 28 -12.21 8.23 11.58
CA THR A 28 -12.73 9.61 11.61
C THR A 28 -13.30 9.95 10.23
N TYR A 29 -14.50 10.53 10.19
CA TYR A 29 -15.01 11.14 8.97
C TYR A 29 -14.18 12.35 8.59
N GLN A 30 -13.94 12.52 7.31
CA GLN A 30 -13.09 13.59 6.80
C GLN A 30 -13.67 14.98 7.08
N THR A 31 -14.99 15.10 7.18
CA THR A 31 -15.70 16.33 7.57
C THR A 31 -15.40 16.76 9.00
N ASP A 32 -15.16 15.82 9.90
CA ASP A 32 -14.98 16.08 11.32
C ASP A 32 -13.50 16.22 11.69
N PHE A 33 -12.63 15.72 10.80
CA PHE A 33 -11.19 15.65 11.05
C PHE A 33 -10.54 17.04 11.28
N PRO A 34 -10.88 18.12 10.57
CA PRO A 34 -10.32 19.43 10.85
C PRO A 34 -10.59 19.92 12.27
N ASP A 35 -11.80 19.72 12.79
CA ASP A 35 -12.14 20.10 14.16
C ASP A 35 -11.38 19.26 15.17
N PHE A 36 -11.31 17.95 14.96
CA PHE A 36 -10.50 17.04 15.77
C PHE A 36 -9.02 17.46 15.76
N TYR A 37 -8.43 17.68 14.58
CA TYR A 37 -7.01 17.98 14.42
C TYR A 37 -6.62 19.29 15.12
N PHE A 38 -7.36 20.38 14.88
CA PHE A 38 -7.04 21.68 15.47
C PHE A 38 -7.28 21.71 16.98
N ARG A 39 -8.29 20.98 17.48
CA ARG A 39 -8.54 20.82 18.91
C ARG A 39 -7.41 20.02 19.58
N SER A 40 -7.09 18.85 19.07
CA SER A 40 -6.06 17.96 19.64
C SER A 40 -4.67 18.59 19.64
N THR A 41 -4.36 19.43 18.64
CA THR A 41 -3.10 20.18 18.56
C THR A 41 -3.12 21.52 19.25
N LYS A 42 -4.23 21.87 19.97
CA LYS A 42 -4.43 23.17 20.65
C LYS A 42 -4.21 24.38 19.72
N SER A 43 -4.59 24.23 18.45
CA SER A 43 -4.34 25.21 17.38
C SER A 43 -5.63 25.90 16.88
N GLU A 44 -6.74 25.81 17.62
CA GLU A 44 -8.05 26.36 17.23
C GLU A 44 -8.03 27.88 16.98
N HIS A 45 -7.10 28.59 17.62
CA HIS A 45 -6.88 30.03 17.41
C HIS A 45 -6.35 30.37 16.00
N LYS A 46 -5.84 29.38 15.23
CA LYS A 46 -5.33 29.57 13.87
C LYS A 46 -6.46 29.41 12.83
N THR A 47 -7.43 30.31 12.87
CA THR A 47 -8.68 30.20 12.10
C THR A 47 -8.47 30.13 10.57
N GLU A 48 -7.62 30.97 10.00
CA GLU A 48 -7.31 30.97 8.57
C GLU A 48 -6.67 29.65 8.12
N LEU A 49 -5.78 29.12 8.94
CA LEU A 49 -5.12 27.83 8.66
C LEU A 49 -6.11 26.66 8.73
N LYS A 50 -7.04 26.71 9.69
CA LYS A 50 -8.14 25.74 9.80
C LYS A 50 -9.05 25.78 8.58
N GLU A 51 -9.42 26.96 8.09
CA GLU A 51 -10.21 27.10 6.86
C GLU A 51 -9.47 26.55 5.63
N LYS A 52 -8.15 26.81 5.53
CA LYS A 52 -7.31 26.23 4.47
C LYS A 52 -7.31 24.70 4.55
N PHE A 53 -7.17 24.15 5.75
CA PHE A 53 -7.18 22.70 5.97
C PHE A 53 -8.54 22.08 5.64
N ASN A 54 -9.65 22.71 6.01
CA ASN A 54 -11.00 22.33 5.62
C ASN A 54 -11.14 22.21 4.09
N ARG A 55 -10.60 23.19 3.34
CA ARG A 55 -10.62 23.13 1.86
C ARG A 55 -9.81 21.97 1.31
N ILE A 56 -8.67 21.63 1.95
CA ILE A 56 -7.85 20.46 1.56
C ILE A 56 -8.64 19.18 1.81
N CYS A 57 -9.22 19.02 3.01
CA CYS A 57 -10.01 17.84 3.37
C CYS A 57 -11.20 17.65 2.42
N ASN A 58 -11.95 18.69 2.12
CA ASN A 58 -13.10 18.64 1.21
C ASN A 58 -12.73 18.27 -0.24
N ARG A 59 -11.52 18.63 -0.68
CA ARG A 59 -11.01 18.30 -2.02
C ARG A 59 -10.33 16.94 -2.11
N SER A 60 -10.06 16.30 -0.99
CA SER A 60 -9.35 15.02 -0.94
C SER A 60 -10.16 13.85 -1.51
N THR A 61 -11.48 13.99 -1.67
CA THR A 61 -12.44 12.93 -2.02
C THR A 61 -12.51 11.78 -1.02
N ILE A 62 -11.86 11.93 0.12
CA ILE A 62 -11.89 10.98 1.23
C ILE A 62 -13.18 11.19 2.02
N LEU A 63 -13.88 10.11 2.34
CA LEU A 63 -15.06 10.11 3.20
C LEU A 63 -14.69 9.85 4.65
N LYS A 64 -13.86 8.83 4.86
CA LYS A 64 -13.38 8.45 6.20
C LYS A 64 -11.98 7.85 6.13
N ARG A 65 -11.29 7.87 7.27
CA ARG A 65 -9.95 7.27 7.44
C ARG A 65 -9.86 6.52 8.75
N HIS A 66 -9.23 5.35 8.70
CA HIS A 66 -8.87 4.61 9.89
C HIS A 66 -7.53 5.11 10.42
N THR A 67 -7.45 5.31 11.73
CA THR A 67 -6.23 5.77 12.41
C THR A 67 -6.05 5.04 13.73
N PHE A 68 -4.82 4.64 14.03
CA PHE A 68 -4.46 4.12 15.35
C PHE A 68 -4.47 5.25 16.38
N LEU A 69 -3.96 6.41 15.97
CA LEU A 69 -3.89 7.59 16.82
C LEU A 69 -5.30 8.12 17.16
N ASN A 70 -5.53 8.30 18.44
CA ASN A 70 -6.76 8.87 19.00
C ASN A 70 -6.43 9.99 20.00
N GLU A 71 -7.45 10.60 20.57
CA GLU A 71 -7.27 11.73 21.51
C GLU A 71 -6.56 11.32 22.82
N GLU A 72 -6.77 10.09 23.30
CA GLU A 72 -6.12 9.56 24.49
C GLU A 72 -4.59 9.44 24.28
N ILE A 73 -4.17 8.81 23.20
CA ILE A 73 -2.74 8.65 22.84
C ILE A 73 -2.08 10.02 22.62
N ILE A 74 -2.79 10.99 22.02
CA ILE A 74 -2.27 12.35 21.83
C ILE A 74 -2.09 13.05 23.18
N ASN A 75 -3.04 12.90 24.10
CA ASN A 75 -2.96 13.51 25.43
C ASN A 75 -1.82 12.91 26.29
N GLU A 76 -1.57 11.60 26.14
CA GLU A 76 -0.44 10.93 26.77
C GLU A 76 0.91 11.33 26.16
N ASN A 77 0.91 11.77 24.89
CA ASN A 77 2.10 12.12 24.11
C ASN A 77 2.00 13.52 23.50
N PRO A 78 1.93 14.60 24.33
CA PRO A 78 1.69 15.96 23.84
C PRO A 78 2.76 16.47 22.86
N ASP A 79 3.97 15.92 22.93
CA ASP A 79 5.07 16.25 22.01
C ASP A 79 4.80 15.82 20.56
N PHE A 80 3.83 14.91 20.32
CA PHE A 80 3.39 14.60 18.95
C PHE A 80 2.77 15.83 18.25
N CYS A 81 2.19 16.74 19.02
CA CYS A 81 1.58 17.95 18.50
C CYS A 81 2.59 19.07 18.22
N ASN A 82 3.79 18.99 18.77
CA ASN A 82 4.82 20.01 18.59
C ASN A 82 5.78 19.62 17.45
N PRO A 83 5.79 20.33 16.30
CA PRO A 83 6.67 19.99 15.17
C PRO A 83 8.17 20.04 15.47
N MET A 84 8.55 20.73 16.57
CA MET A 84 9.95 20.91 16.99
C MET A 84 10.37 19.97 18.14
N ALA A 85 9.42 19.26 18.75
CA ALA A 85 9.72 18.40 19.88
C ALA A 85 10.40 17.10 19.47
N ALA A 86 11.26 16.58 20.31
CA ALA A 86 11.87 15.27 20.17
C ALA A 86 10.87 14.19 20.62
N SER A 87 10.13 13.63 19.68
CA SER A 87 9.08 12.64 19.97
C SER A 87 9.32 11.28 19.28
N LEU A 88 10.48 11.10 18.64
CA LEU A 88 10.76 9.89 17.87
C LEU A 88 10.74 8.63 18.74
N ASP A 89 11.33 8.65 19.93
CA ASP A 89 11.37 7.50 20.82
C ASP A 89 9.97 7.03 21.23
N ALA A 90 9.11 7.97 21.68
CA ALA A 90 7.74 7.64 22.03
C ALA A 90 6.91 7.11 20.83
N ARG A 91 7.17 7.61 19.61
CA ARG A 91 6.55 7.07 18.40
C ARG A 91 7.04 5.65 18.10
N GLN A 92 8.35 5.43 18.22
CA GLN A 92 8.95 4.11 18.03
C GLN A 92 8.40 3.09 19.02
N ASP A 93 8.29 3.43 20.32
CA ASP A 93 7.73 2.55 21.35
C ASP A 93 6.32 2.06 21.00
N ILE A 94 5.50 2.91 20.38
CA ILE A 94 4.18 2.53 19.88
C ILE A 94 4.31 1.67 18.61
N MET A 95 5.09 2.11 17.62
CA MET A 95 5.15 1.48 16.31
C MET A 95 5.75 0.08 16.35
N VAL A 96 6.78 -0.17 17.18
CA VAL A 96 7.41 -1.49 17.30
C VAL A 96 6.45 -2.56 17.84
N VAL A 97 5.40 -2.14 18.54
CA VAL A 97 4.35 -3.01 19.08
C VAL A 97 3.16 -3.13 18.14
N GLU A 98 2.66 -2.01 17.64
CA GLU A 98 1.36 -1.97 16.97
C GLU A 98 1.42 -2.27 15.47
N VAL A 99 2.52 -1.93 14.78
CA VAL A 99 2.69 -2.30 13.35
C VAL A 99 2.68 -3.83 13.17
N PRO A 100 3.42 -4.63 13.95
CA PRO A 100 3.34 -6.08 13.85
C PRO A 100 1.98 -6.67 14.28
N LYS A 101 1.26 -6.04 15.22
CA LYS A 101 -0.08 -6.50 15.62
C LYS A 101 -1.10 -6.29 14.49
N LEU A 102 -1.10 -5.11 13.86
CA LEU A 102 -1.97 -4.83 12.71
C LEU A 102 -1.64 -5.76 11.53
N ALA A 103 -0.34 -5.97 11.28
CA ALA A 103 0.15 -6.94 10.31
C ALA A 103 -0.34 -8.37 10.58
N LYS A 104 -0.34 -8.80 11.85
CA LYS A 104 -0.86 -10.11 12.27
C LYS A 104 -2.32 -10.29 11.92
N GLU A 105 -3.14 -9.25 12.09
CA GLU A 105 -4.56 -9.32 11.77
C GLU A 105 -4.78 -9.59 10.27
N ALA A 106 -4.13 -8.80 9.40
CA ALA A 106 -4.22 -9.01 7.96
C ALA A 106 -3.68 -10.38 7.55
N ALA A 107 -2.50 -10.75 8.07
CA ALA A 107 -1.86 -12.04 7.76
C ALA A 107 -2.69 -13.24 8.22
N SER A 108 -3.29 -13.17 9.41
CA SER A 108 -4.16 -14.24 9.92
C SER A 108 -5.38 -14.45 9.05
N LYS A 109 -6.02 -13.36 8.58
CA LYS A 109 -7.16 -13.41 7.65
C LYS A 109 -6.73 -13.98 6.29
N ALA A 110 -5.55 -13.59 5.76
CA ALA A 110 -5.05 -14.11 4.50
C ALA A 110 -4.71 -15.63 4.58
N ILE A 111 -4.12 -16.08 5.67
CA ILE A 111 -3.85 -17.50 5.93
C ILE A 111 -5.17 -18.27 6.05
N GLN A 112 -6.17 -17.71 6.72
CA GLN A 112 -7.50 -18.31 6.84
C GLN A 112 -8.19 -18.43 5.47
N GLU A 113 -8.14 -17.39 4.65
CA GLU A 113 -8.70 -17.40 3.29
C GLU A 113 -7.99 -18.44 2.41
N TRP A 114 -6.67 -18.53 2.52
CA TRP A 114 -5.89 -19.53 1.79
C TRP A 114 -6.27 -20.96 2.15
N GLY A 115 -6.70 -21.21 3.40
CA GLY A 115 -7.22 -22.48 3.86
C GLY A 115 -6.15 -23.58 4.01
N GLN A 116 -4.87 -23.27 3.92
CA GLN A 116 -3.78 -24.21 4.06
C GLN A 116 -3.04 -24.02 5.40
N PRO A 117 -2.39 -25.07 5.93
CA PRO A 117 -1.61 -24.95 7.14
C PRO A 117 -0.50 -23.90 7.02
N LYS A 118 -0.38 -23.05 8.03
CA LYS A 118 0.68 -22.03 8.09
C LYS A 118 2.11 -22.60 8.04
N SER A 119 2.29 -23.88 8.32
CA SER A 119 3.57 -24.62 8.17
C SER A 119 4.03 -24.73 6.72
N LYS A 120 3.14 -24.51 5.74
CA LYS A 120 3.49 -24.44 4.31
C LYS A 120 4.08 -23.09 3.90
N ILE A 121 4.00 -22.04 4.76
CA ILE A 121 4.63 -20.75 4.48
C ILE A 121 6.14 -20.92 4.58
N THR A 122 6.82 -20.65 3.48
CA THR A 122 8.28 -20.82 3.34
C THR A 122 9.03 -19.49 3.43
N HIS A 123 8.38 -18.40 3.00
CA HIS A 123 8.97 -17.06 2.95
C HIS A 123 8.01 -16.03 3.53
N LEU A 124 8.57 -14.95 4.08
CA LEU A 124 7.88 -13.76 4.53
C LEU A 124 8.55 -12.53 3.91
N VAL A 125 7.78 -11.72 3.20
CA VAL A 125 8.20 -10.39 2.71
C VAL A 125 7.36 -9.35 3.43
N PHE A 126 8.00 -8.46 4.16
CA PHE A 126 7.32 -7.41 4.95
C PHE A 126 7.82 -6.03 4.55
N THR A 127 6.91 -5.07 4.37
CA THR A 127 7.27 -3.67 4.17
C THR A 127 6.50 -2.72 5.06
N THR A 128 7.18 -1.66 5.49
CA THR A 128 6.60 -0.52 6.22
C THR A 128 7.45 0.74 6.07
N ILE A 129 6.81 1.90 6.19
CA ILE A 129 7.46 3.19 6.44
C ILE A 129 7.29 3.64 7.90
N SER A 130 6.50 2.90 8.68
CA SER A 130 6.13 3.22 10.06
C SER A 130 7.13 2.61 11.04
N GLY A 131 8.22 3.35 11.28
CA GLY A 131 9.27 2.96 12.21
C GLY A 131 10.25 1.91 11.70
N VAL A 132 11.24 1.61 12.54
CA VAL A 132 12.26 0.58 12.32
C VAL A 132 12.55 -0.15 13.63
N ASP A 133 12.99 -1.40 13.57
CA ASP A 133 13.39 -2.15 14.74
C ASP A 133 14.47 -3.19 14.39
N ALA A 134 15.21 -3.66 15.40
CA ALA A 134 16.18 -4.73 15.29
C ALA A 134 16.11 -5.63 16.54
N PRO A 135 15.55 -6.86 16.45
CA PRO A 135 15.07 -7.54 15.23
C PRO A 135 13.85 -6.87 14.60
N GLY A 136 13.74 -6.93 13.26
CA GLY A 136 12.70 -6.25 12.50
C GLY A 136 11.28 -6.79 12.72
N TYR A 137 10.29 -6.10 12.19
CA TYR A 137 8.87 -6.46 12.32
C TYR A 137 8.52 -7.81 11.68
N ASP A 138 9.28 -8.23 10.68
CA ASP A 138 9.23 -9.56 10.11
C ASP A 138 9.53 -10.66 11.15
N PHE A 139 10.53 -10.44 12.01
CA PHE A 139 10.85 -11.33 13.11
C PHE A 139 9.73 -11.37 14.15
N GLN A 140 9.19 -10.22 14.50
CA GLN A 140 8.06 -10.13 15.44
C GLN A 140 6.83 -10.86 14.87
N LEU A 141 6.52 -10.67 13.58
CA LEU A 141 5.38 -11.30 12.94
C LEU A 141 5.52 -12.84 12.89
N VAL A 142 6.71 -13.39 12.64
CA VAL A 142 6.96 -14.84 12.72
C VAL A 142 6.56 -15.39 14.07
N LYS A 143 6.94 -14.71 15.17
CA LYS A 143 6.56 -15.11 16.52
C LYS A 143 5.07 -14.98 16.79
N LEU A 144 4.47 -13.83 16.41
CA LEU A 144 3.06 -13.54 16.64
C LEU A 144 2.12 -14.52 15.91
N LEU A 145 2.52 -15.00 14.74
CA LEU A 145 1.78 -15.98 13.94
C LEU A 145 2.15 -17.43 14.31
N GLY A 146 3.27 -17.65 15.00
CA GLY A 146 3.84 -18.97 15.26
C GLY A 146 4.19 -19.69 13.95
N LEU A 147 4.86 -19.00 13.02
CA LEU A 147 5.42 -19.60 11.81
C LEU A 147 6.66 -20.43 12.14
N SER A 148 7.09 -21.26 11.18
CA SER A 148 8.34 -22.00 11.32
C SER A 148 9.53 -21.06 11.57
N PRO A 149 10.46 -21.37 12.48
CA PRO A 149 11.67 -20.57 12.67
C PRO A 149 12.61 -20.60 11.45
N THR A 150 12.36 -21.48 10.48
CA THR A 150 13.12 -21.61 9.24
C THR A 150 12.53 -20.80 8.09
N VAL A 151 11.43 -20.05 8.31
CA VAL A 151 10.86 -19.15 7.31
C VAL A 151 11.91 -18.12 6.88
N GLN A 152 12.19 -18.05 5.59
CA GLN A 152 13.11 -17.08 5.03
C GLN A 152 12.44 -15.69 5.01
N ARG A 153 13.14 -14.66 5.47
CA ARG A 153 12.54 -13.34 5.71
C ARG A 153 13.22 -12.26 4.89
N VAL A 154 12.41 -11.37 4.32
CA VAL A 154 12.85 -10.14 3.65
C VAL A 154 12.12 -8.98 4.29
N MET A 155 12.84 -8.11 4.99
CA MET A 155 12.30 -6.89 5.57
C MET A 155 12.69 -5.69 4.71
N MET A 156 11.71 -4.90 4.29
CA MET A 156 11.87 -3.74 3.43
C MET A 156 11.35 -2.50 4.16
N TYR A 157 12.23 -1.60 4.53
CA TYR A 157 11.87 -0.36 5.23
C TYR A 157 11.81 0.84 4.26
N HIS A 158 10.96 1.81 4.59
CA HIS A 158 10.94 3.17 4.00
C HIS A 158 10.69 3.25 2.49
N LEU A 159 9.99 2.29 1.90
CA LEU A 159 9.57 2.38 0.49
C LEU A 159 8.38 3.34 0.29
N GLY A 160 7.53 3.48 1.31
CA GLY A 160 6.32 4.31 1.21
C GLY A 160 5.30 3.74 0.22
N CYS A 161 4.64 4.63 -0.50
CA CYS A 161 3.45 4.29 -1.30
C CYS A 161 3.72 3.30 -2.46
N TYR A 162 4.95 3.19 -2.96
CA TYR A 162 5.27 2.19 -3.98
C TYR A 162 5.58 0.79 -3.41
N GLY A 163 5.72 0.68 -2.08
CA GLY A 163 6.09 -0.56 -1.39
C GLY A 163 5.18 -1.75 -1.70
N GLY A 164 3.87 -1.51 -1.92
CA GLY A 164 2.93 -2.57 -2.28
C GLY A 164 3.24 -3.26 -3.60
N GLY A 165 3.74 -2.52 -4.61
CA GLY A 165 4.25 -3.08 -5.85
C GLY A 165 5.58 -3.80 -5.66
N SER A 166 6.49 -3.22 -4.86
CA SER A 166 7.81 -3.79 -4.60
C SER A 166 7.74 -5.14 -3.89
N VAL A 167 6.86 -5.30 -2.89
CA VAL A 167 6.70 -6.60 -2.21
C VAL A 167 6.15 -7.67 -3.15
N LEU A 168 5.26 -7.31 -4.09
CA LEU A 168 4.77 -8.25 -5.10
C LEU A 168 5.87 -8.66 -6.07
N ARG A 169 6.74 -7.74 -6.48
CA ARG A 169 7.90 -8.05 -7.32
C ARG A 169 8.85 -9.03 -6.63
N VAL A 170 9.19 -8.77 -5.37
CA VAL A 170 10.04 -9.68 -4.58
C VAL A 170 9.36 -11.04 -4.37
N ALA A 171 8.08 -11.05 -4.03
CA ALA A 171 7.32 -12.29 -3.85
C ALA A 171 7.22 -13.12 -5.13
N LYS A 172 7.06 -12.45 -6.29
CA LYS A 172 7.09 -13.10 -7.60
C LYS A 172 8.42 -13.81 -7.81
N ASP A 173 9.53 -13.14 -7.61
CA ASP A 173 10.85 -13.71 -7.82
C ASP A 173 11.13 -14.86 -6.85
N LEU A 174 10.70 -14.75 -5.60
CA LEU A 174 10.84 -15.83 -4.62
C LEU A 174 9.98 -17.05 -4.99
N ALA A 175 8.73 -16.85 -5.39
CA ALA A 175 7.83 -17.93 -5.73
C ALA A 175 8.27 -18.69 -6.99
N GLU A 176 8.76 -17.99 -8.03
CA GLU A 176 9.18 -18.59 -9.29
C GLU A 176 10.55 -19.28 -9.20
N ASN A 177 11.45 -18.78 -8.35
CA ASN A 177 12.79 -19.35 -8.22
C ASN A 177 12.91 -20.43 -7.14
N ASN A 178 11.87 -20.68 -6.35
CA ASN A 178 11.85 -21.71 -5.31
C ASN A 178 10.62 -22.60 -5.49
N LYS A 179 10.82 -23.82 -5.93
CA LYS A 179 9.74 -24.80 -6.08
C LYS A 179 8.98 -24.97 -4.76
N ASP A 180 7.66 -25.06 -4.87
CA ASP A 180 6.71 -25.21 -3.76
C ASP A 180 6.72 -24.05 -2.75
N ALA A 181 7.36 -22.92 -3.07
CA ALA A 181 7.34 -21.75 -2.20
C ALA A 181 5.92 -21.18 -2.03
N ARG A 182 5.62 -20.83 -0.78
CA ARG A 182 4.45 -20.05 -0.40
C ARG A 182 4.93 -18.84 0.38
N VAL A 183 4.81 -17.69 -0.23
CA VAL A 183 5.32 -16.40 0.26
C VAL A 183 4.19 -15.65 0.93
N LEU A 184 4.30 -15.42 2.23
CA LEU A 184 3.44 -14.48 2.94
C LEU A 184 3.98 -13.07 2.68
N VAL A 185 3.19 -12.24 2.02
CA VAL A 185 3.49 -10.83 1.74
C VAL A 185 2.70 -9.97 2.71
N VAL A 186 3.35 -8.98 3.32
CA VAL A 186 2.70 -8.09 4.29
C VAL A 186 3.13 -6.65 4.07
N CYS A 187 2.15 -5.75 4.00
CA CYS A 187 2.31 -4.30 4.11
C CYS A 187 1.55 -3.84 5.36
N SER A 188 2.17 -3.10 6.26
CA SER A 188 1.49 -2.60 7.47
C SER A 188 1.99 -1.21 7.82
N GLU A 189 1.06 -0.25 7.92
CA GLU A 189 1.39 1.15 8.11
C GLU A 189 0.56 1.78 9.23
N ILE A 190 1.23 2.51 10.12
CA ILE A 190 0.62 3.37 11.13
C ILE A 190 1.14 4.80 10.91
N ASN A 191 0.71 5.39 9.79
CA ASN A 191 1.11 6.74 9.37
C ASN A 191 0.67 7.80 10.38
N SER A 192 -0.48 7.56 11.04
CA SER A 192 -1.03 8.48 12.03
C SER A 192 -0.10 8.70 13.22
N VAL A 193 0.68 7.68 13.63
CA VAL A 193 1.69 7.82 14.70
C VAL A 193 2.99 8.35 14.14
N SER A 194 3.45 7.81 13.01
CA SER A 194 4.78 8.14 12.46
C SER A 194 4.92 9.61 12.07
N GLY A 195 3.87 10.22 11.52
CA GLY A 195 3.90 11.56 10.91
C GLY A 195 2.99 12.62 11.54
N PHE A 196 2.24 12.32 12.60
CA PHE A 196 1.35 13.31 13.21
C PHE A 196 2.13 14.49 13.79
N LYS A 197 1.72 15.71 13.43
CA LYS A 197 2.30 16.97 13.92
C LYS A 197 1.24 18.05 13.92
N GLY A 198 1.38 19.02 14.82
CA GLY A 198 0.55 20.22 14.83
C GLY A 198 0.83 21.12 13.60
N PRO A 199 -0.13 21.98 13.24
CA PRO A 199 -0.02 22.83 12.05
C PRO A 199 0.96 23.99 12.27
N THR A 200 1.79 24.25 11.26
CA THR A 200 2.59 25.49 11.17
C THR A 200 2.11 26.33 9.99
N GLU A 201 2.33 27.63 10.05
CA GLU A 201 1.87 28.57 9.01
C GLU A 201 2.60 28.38 7.67
N THR A 202 3.83 27.89 7.73
CA THR A 202 4.73 27.78 6.60
C THR A 202 4.77 26.38 5.98
N ASP A 203 4.32 25.35 6.68
CA ASP A 203 4.42 23.96 6.25
C ASP A 203 3.09 23.43 5.68
N PHE A 204 2.88 23.69 4.40
CA PHE A 204 1.74 23.15 3.65
C PHE A 204 1.80 21.63 3.50
N HIS A 205 3.01 21.05 3.45
CA HIS A 205 3.19 19.60 3.27
C HIS A 205 2.67 18.81 4.45
N THR A 206 2.90 19.31 5.68
CA THR A 206 2.31 18.73 6.89
C THR A 206 0.78 18.72 6.81
N LEU A 207 0.14 19.84 6.44
CA LEU A 207 -1.32 19.89 6.32
C LEU A 207 -1.84 18.89 5.27
N LEU A 208 -1.18 18.81 4.11
CA LEU A 208 -1.58 17.87 3.08
C LEU A 208 -1.43 16.42 3.56
N GLY A 209 -0.32 16.08 4.20
CA GLY A 209 -0.10 14.75 4.77
C GLY A 209 -1.15 14.41 5.83
N GLN A 210 -1.44 15.33 6.77
CA GLN A 210 -2.50 15.14 7.76
C GLN A 210 -3.89 14.93 7.13
N ALA A 211 -4.15 15.55 5.98
CA ALA A 211 -5.43 15.42 5.29
C ALA A 211 -5.62 14.10 4.53
N ILE A 212 -4.55 13.42 4.11
CA ILE A 212 -4.65 12.28 3.18
C ILE A 212 -4.21 10.94 3.77
N PHE A 213 -3.20 10.91 4.66
CA PHE A 213 -2.67 9.65 5.17
C PHE A 213 -3.58 8.99 6.20
N ALA A 214 -3.62 7.66 6.16
CA ALA A 214 -4.39 6.78 7.02
C ALA A 214 -3.57 5.55 7.39
N ASP A 215 -4.13 4.67 8.21
CA ASP A 215 -3.50 3.45 8.71
C ASP A 215 -4.20 2.21 8.16
N GLY A 216 -3.41 1.17 7.91
CA GLY A 216 -3.93 -0.10 7.44
C GLY A 216 -2.85 -1.13 7.20
N ALA A 217 -3.27 -2.38 7.08
CA ALA A 217 -2.41 -3.47 6.68
C ALA A 217 -3.09 -4.36 5.64
N ALA A 218 -2.29 -4.93 4.75
CA ALA A 218 -2.73 -5.94 3.81
C ALA A 218 -1.74 -7.10 3.80
N ALA A 219 -2.27 -8.31 3.60
CA ALA A 219 -1.46 -9.50 3.47
C ALA A 219 -1.96 -10.36 2.30
N LEU A 220 -1.01 -11.01 1.62
CA LEU A 220 -1.28 -11.94 0.54
C LEU A 220 -0.49 -13.22 0.73
N ILE A 221 -1.03 -14.31 0.18
CA ILE A 221 -0.25 -15.53 -0.05
C ILE A 221 0.06 -15.59 -1.55
N VAL A 222 1.34 -15.69 -1.88
CA VAL A 222 1.84 -15.80 -3.25
C VAL A 222 2.59 -17.11 -3.41
N GLY A 223 2.29 -17.86 -4.46
CA GLY A 223 2.99 -19.09 -4.78
C GLY A 223 2.93 -19.37 -6.28
N ALA A 224 3.88 -20.15 -6.80
CA ALA A 224 3.81 -20.68 -8.15
C ALA A 224 3.28 -22.13 -8.12
N ASP A 225 2.84 -22.62 -9.29
CA ASP A 225 2.30 -23.98 -9.44
C ASP A 225 1.23 -24.32 -8.36
N PRO A 226 0.10 -23.56 -8.28
CA PRO A 226 -0.91 -23.77 -7.26
C PRO A 226 -1.57 -25.16 -7.41
N ASP A 227 -1.76 -25.85 -6.28
CA ASP A 227 -2.59 -27.04 -6.23
C ASP A 227 -4.08 -26.63 -6.26
N THR A 228 -4.66 -26.59 -7.45
CA THR A 228 -6.04 -26.14 -7.67
C THR A 228 -7.10 -27.02 -7.01
N SER A 229 -6.72 -28.19 -6.46
CA SER A 229 -7.64 -29.01 -5.65
C SER A 229 -7.91 -28.41 -4.27
N VAL A 230 -7.00 -27.56 -3.76
CA VAL A 230 -7.06 -26.98 -2.41
C VAL A 230 -6.70 -25.48 -2.36
N GLU A 231 -6.14 -24.92 -3.41
CA GLU A 231 -5.76 -23.52 -3.52
C GLU A 231 -6.57 -22.81 -4.61
N ARG A 232 -6.92 -21.55 -4.37
CA ARG A 232 -7.71 -20.74 -5.32
C ARG A 232 -6.86 -19.63 -5.91
N PRO A 233 -6.39 -19.75 -7.16
CA PRO A 233 -5.76 -18.65 -7.89
C PRO A 233 -6.67 -17.43 -7.96
N LEU A 234 -6.11 -16.23 -7.75
CA LEU A 234 -6.82 -14.95 -7.84
C LEU A 234 -6.27 -14.10 -8.99
N PHE A 235 -4.95 -13.94 -9.03
CA PHE A 235 -4.24 -13.17 -10.07
C PHE A 235 -2.87 -13.80 -10.30
N GLN A 236 -2.46 -13.91 -11.55
CA GLN A 236 -1.07 -14.26 -11.88
C GLN A 236 -0.22 -12.98 -11.96
N LEU A 237 0.98 -13.02 -11.42
CA LEU A 237 1.98 -11.95 -11.50
C LEU A 237 2.84 -12.21 -12.76
N TYR A 238 2.45 -11.59 -13.89
CA TYR A 238 3.12 -11.86 -15.16
C TYR A 238 4.51 -11.24 -15.23
N SER A 239 4.61 -9.96 -14.97
CA SER A 239 5.88 -9.22 -14.90
C SER A 239 5.80 -8.13 -13.85
N ALA A 240 6.95 -7.72 -13.34
CA ALA A 240 7.06 -6.60 -12.41
C ALA A 240 8.35 -5.81 -12.70
N GLY A 241 8.27 -4.51 -12.58
CA GLY A 241 9.38 -3.60 -12.81
C GLY A 241 9.30 -2.35 -11.95
N SER A 242 10.45 -1.75 -11.71
CA SER A 242 10.62 -0.50 -10.97
C SER A 242 11.30 0.53 -11.85
N THR A 243 10.78 1.76 -11.87
CA THR A 243 11.33 2.85 -12.67
C THR A 243 11.44 4.11 -11.82
N ILE A 244 12.62 4.69 -11.75
CA ILE A 244 12.80 6.04 -11.22
C ILE A 244 12.49 7.01 -12.36
N LEU A 245 11.56 7.93 -12.13
CA LEU A 245 11.18 8.91 -13.15
C LEU A 245 12.27 9.96 -13.33
N PRO A 246 12.52 10.40 -14.56
CA PRO A 246 13.49 11.45 -14.80
C PRO A 246 13.05 12.79 -14.20
N ASP A 247 14.00 13.62 -13.80
CA ASP A 247 13.79 14.97 -13.28
C ASP A 247 12.75 15.04 -12.14
N SER A 248 12.77 14.03 -11.28
CA SER A 248 11.78 13.87 -10.22
C SER A 248 12.36 13.94 -8.81
N ASP A 249 13.62 14.31 -8.68
CA ASP A 249 14.25 14.61 -7.40
C ASP A 249 13.38 15.62 -6.63
N ASP A 250 13.33 15.53 -5.33
CA ASP A 250 12.54 16.41 -4.43
C ASP A 250 11.00 16.37 -4.64
N MET A 251 10.46 15.51 -5.51
CA MET A 251 9.01 15.45 -5.76
C MET A 251 8.24 14.82 -4.61
N VAL A 252 8.74 13.70 -4.10
CA VAL A 252 8.24 13.04 -2.88
C VAL A 252 9.43 12.58 -2.06
N GLU A 253 9.61 13.16 -0.90
CA GLU A 253 10.68 12.82 0.03
C GLU A 253 10.13 12.50 1.41
N GLY A 254 10.81 11.62 2.13
CA GLY A 254 10.52 11.29 3.52
C GLY A 254 11.81 11.27 4.34
N HIS A 255 11.83 12.02 5.43
CA HIS A 255 12.98 12.07 6.33
C HIS A 255 12.56 11.70 7.75
N LEU A 256 13.23 10.70 8.33
CA LEU A 256 13.08 10.42 9.75
C LEU A 256 13.86 11.47 10.55
N ARG A 257 13.15 12.20 11.39
CA ARG A 257 13.68 13.28 12.23
C ARG A 257 13.35 12.99 13.70
N GLN A 258 13.96 13.72 14.62
CA GLN A 258 13.63 13.62 16.05
C GLN A 258 12.15 13.91 16.36
N SER A 259 11.45 14.63 15.51
CA SER A 259 10.00 14.90 15.63
C SER A 259 9.11 13.89 14.86
N GLY A 260 9.64 12.73 14.47
CA GLY A 260 8.97 11.71 13.67
C GLY A 260 9.25 11.84 12.17
N LEU A 261 8.46 11.14 11.37
CA LEU A 261 8.58 11.14 9.91
C LEU A 261 8.07 12.47 9.34
N SER A 262 8.91 13.14 8.57
CA SER A 262 8.56 14.35 7.81
C SER A 262 8.47 13.99 6.34
N ILE A 263 7.34 14.28 5.70
CA ILE A 263 7.10 14.01 4.29
C ILE A 263 6.93 15.34 3.56
N SER A 264 7.67 15.50 2.46
CA SER A 264 7.52 16.60 1.51
C SER A 264 6.85 16.09 0.23
N LEU A 265 5.86 16.82 -0.25
CA LEU A 265 5.08 16.47 -1.44
C LEU A 265 5.01 17.68 -2.38
N SER A 266 5.69 17.62 -3.51
CA SER A 266 5.60 18.67 -4.52
C SER A 266 4.19 18.74 -5.12
N LYS A 267 3.74 19.94 -5.44
CA LYS A 267 2.47 20.17 -6.17
C LYS A 267 2.48 19.55 -7.57
N ASP A 268 3.66 19.30 -8.13
CA ASP A 268 3.85 18.80 -9.50
C ASP A 268 3.89 17.25 -9.57
N VAL A 269 3.81 16.53 -8.43
CA VAL A 269 3.81 15.06 -8.37
C VAL A 269 2.83 14.43 -9.36
N ALA A 270 1.57 14.86 -9.35
CA ALA A 270 0.55 14.29 -10.21
C ALA A 270 0.83 14.51 -11.69
N LYS A 271 1.37 15.69 -12.06
CA LYS A 271 1.77 16.03 -13.42
C LYS A 271 2.97 15.21 -13.87
N THR A 272 3.96 15.04 -13.01
CA THR A 272 5.16 14.25 -13.32
C THR A 272 4.82 12.78 -13.52
N ILE A 273 3.96 12.20 -12.67
CA ILE A 273 3.48 10.83 -12.84
C ILE A 273 2.73 10.69 -14.16
N SER A 274 1.71 11.53 -14.40
CA SER A 274 0.89 11.43 -15.61
C SER A 274 1.68 11.61 -16.90
N GLY A 275 2.68 12.49 -16.90
CA GLY A 275 3.54 12.72 -18.06
C GLY A 275 4.48 11.56 -18.41
N ASN A 276 4.71 10.62 -17.48
CA ASN A 276 5.61 9.47 -17.68
C ASN A 276 4.88 8.11 -17.69
N ILE A 277 3.60 8.08 -17.30
CA ILE A 277 2.88 6.82 -17.07
C ILE A 277 2.74 5.98 -18.32
N GLU A 278 2.44 6.58 -19.48
CA GLU A 278 2.29 5.85 -20.73
C GLU A 278 3.58 5.12 -21.14
N LYS A 279 4.73 5.77 -20.95
CA LYS A 279 6.03 5.15 -21.22
C LYS A 279 6.27 3.93 -20.32
N CYS A 280 5.92 4.01 -19.04
CA CYS A 280 6.03 2.89 -18.10
C CYS A 280 5.12 1.73 -18.54
N LEU A 281 3.90 2.03 -18.98
CA LEU A 281 2.94 1.03 -19.45
C LEU A 281 3.39 0.35 -20.75
N LEU A 282 3.85 1.13 -21.73
CA LEU A 282 4.37 0.59 -23.00
C LEU A 282 5.52 -0.38 -22.77
N GLU A 283 6.45 -0.07 -21.86
CA GLU A 283 7.55 -0.97 -21.52
C GLU A 283 7.03 -2.22 -20.78
N ALA A 284 6.12 -2.07 -19.82
CA ALA A 284 5.57 -3.19 -19.05
C ALA A 284 4.79 -4.19 -19.93
N PHE A 285 3.99 -3.68 -20.89
CA PHE A 285 3.16 -4.48 -21.77
C PHE A 285 3.81 -4.84 -23.11
N LYS A 286 5.06 -4.45 -23.34
CA LYS A 286 5.79 -4.69 -24.59
C LYS A 286 5.73 -6.13 -25.11
N LYS A 287 5.88 -7.11 -24.20
CA LYS A 287 5.84 -8.53 -24.55
C LYS A 287 4.43 -9.06 -24.84
N ILE A 288 3.40 -8.37 -24.37
CA ILE A 288 1.99 -8.75 -24.50
C ILE A 288 1.36 -8.06 -25.71
N GLY A 289 1.88 -6.88 -26.07
CA GLY A 289 1.38 -6.11 -27.20
C GLY A 289 0.09 -5.34 -26.93
N VAL A 290 -0.27 -5.12 -25.66
CA VAL A 290 -1.42 -4.29 -25.28
C VAL A 290 -1.06 -2.81 -25.42
N THR A 291 -1.89 -2.06 -26.14
CA THR A 291 -1.77 -0.60 -26.33
C THR A 291 -3.08 0.14 -26.08
N ASP A 292 -4.21 -0.55 -26.00
CA ASP A 292 -5.48 0.03 -25.55
C ASP A 292 -5.61 -0.09 -24.03
N TRP A 293 -5.39 1.01 -23.34
CA TRP A 293 -5.45 1.08 -21.88
C TRP A 293 -6.86 0.89 -21.31
N ASN A 294 -7.88 0.96 -22.13
CA ASN A 294 -9.26 0.63 -21.77
C ASN A 294 -9.59 -0.87 -21.89
N SER A 295 -8.71 -1.66 -22.50
CA SER A 295 -8.85 -3.12 -22.60
C SER A 295 -8.30 -3.90 -21.41
N ILE A 296 -7.75 -3.20 -20.40
CA ILE A 296 -7.17 -3.80 -19.19
C ILE A 296 -7.90 -3.34 -17.92
N PHE A 297 -7.74 -4.07 -16.81
CA PHE A 297 -8.15 -3.62 -15.48
C PHE A 297 -7.04 -2.84 -14.76
N TRP A 298 -7.43 -2.00 -13.79
CA TRP A 298 -6.52 -1.03 -13.20
C TRP A 298 -6.50 -1.08 -11.67
N VAL A 299 -5.32 -1.21 -11.09
CA VAL A 299 -5.02 -1.06 -9.67
C VAL A 299 -4.01 0.07 -9.53
N ALA A 300 -4.48 1.32 -9.49
CA ALA A 300 -3.61 2.50 -9.44
C ALA A 300 -3.60 3.11 -8.04
N HIS A 301 -2.41 3.29 -7.47
CA HIS A 301 -2.24 3.90 -6.14
C HIS A 301 -2.82 5.33 -6.12
N PRO A 302 -3.80 5.62 -5.26
CA PRO A 302 -4.40 6.94 -5.15
C PRO A 302 -3.64 7.79 -4.13
N GLY A 303 -2.46 8.25 -4.47
CA GLY A 303 -1.67 9.15 -3.61
C GLY A 303 -2.41 10.45 -3.26
N GLY A 304 -3.43 10.77 -4.04
CA GLY A 304 -4.42 11.81 -3.92
C GLY A 304 -5.29 11.82 -5.17
N PRO A 305 -6.47 12.48 -5.16
CA PRO A 305 -7.41 12.44 -6.31
C PRO A 305 -6.79 12.97 -7.60
N ALA A 306 -5.96 14.00 -7.53
CA ALA A 306 -5.32 14.61 -8.70
C ALA A 306 -4.45 13.63 -9.51
N ILE A 307 -3.83 12.63 -8.87
CA ILE A 307 -3.05 11.60 -9.57
C ILE A 307 -3.99 10.77 -10.45
N LEU A 308 -5.09 10.30 -9.89
CA LEU A 308 -6.07 9.50 -10.64
C LEU A 308 -6.71 10.31 -11.78
N ASP A 309 -7.06 11.58 -11.52
CA ASP A 309 -7.69 12.47 -12.50
C ASP A 309 -6.75 12.72 -13.69
N LEU A 310 -5.47 13.00 -13.43
CA LEU A 310 -4.50 13.26 -14.49
C LEU A 310 -4.13 11.99 -15.26
N VAL A 311 -4.01 10.84 -14.60
CA VAL A 311 -3.79 9.55 -15.28
C VAL A 311 -4.98 9.21 -16.18
N GLU A 312 -6.22 9.35 -15.67
CA GLU A 312 -7.45 9.15 -16.45
C GLU A 312 -7.47 10.04 -17.69
N MET A 313 -7.19 11.33 -17.51
CA MET A 313 -7.19 12.30 -18.62
C MET A 313 -6.08 12.01 -19.63
N THR A 314 -4.85 11.77 -19.17
CA THR A 314 -3.68 11.60 -20.06
C THR A 314 -3.79 10.34 -20.92
N LEU A 315 -4.32 9.27 -20.36
CA LEU A 315 -4.45 7.98 -21.05
C LEU A 315 -5.82 7.77 -21.72
N GLY A 316 -6.72 8.76 -21.62
CA GLY A 316 -8.08 8.65 -22.17
C GLY A 316 -8.86 7.48 -21.54
N LEU A 317 -8.67 7.23 -20.24
CA LEU A 317 -9.36 6.13 -19.57
C LEU A 317 -10.84 6.46 -19.40
N LYS A 318 -11.67 5.44 -19.54
CA LYS A 318 -13.07 5.51 -19.16
C LYS A 318 -13.17 5.59 -17.63
N LYS A 319 -14.15 6.33 -17.12
CA LYS A 319 -14.33 6.59 -15.67
C LYS A 319 -14.42 5.34 -14.82
N GLU A 320 -14.99 4.26 -15.37
CA GLU A 320 -15.13 2.99 -14.67
C GLU A 320 -13.78 2.30 -14.37
N LYS A 321 -12.69 2.65 -15.07
CA LYS A 321 -11.38 2.00 -14.90
C LYS A 321 -10.73 2.24 -13.55
N LEU A 322 -10.98 3.39 -12.93
CA LEU A 322 -10.37 3.77 -11.65
C LEU A 322 -11.36 3.75 -10.47
N ILE A 323 -12.55 3.17 -10.63
CA ILE A 323 -13.57 3.13 -9.57
C ILE A 323 -13.06 2.45 -8.31
N ALA A 324 -12.38 1.29 -8.42
CA ALA A 324 -11.84 0.59 -7.25
C ALA A 324 -10.80 1.43 -6.51
N SER A 325 -9.89 2.10 -7.26
CA SER A 325 -8.89 3.01 -6.68
C SER A 325 -9.55 4.20 -5.97
N ARG A 326 -10.55 4.82 -6.59
CA ARG A 326 -11.30 5.96 -6.01
C ARG A 326 -12.10 5.53 -4.78
N LYS A 327 -12.70 4.33 -4.81
CA LYS A 327 -13.45 3.79 -3.67
C LYS A 327 -12.54 3.55 -2.47
N VAL A 328 -11.37 2.95 -2.68
CA VAL A 328 -10.41 2.73 -1.59
C VAL A 328 -9.91 4.05 -1.03
N LEU A 329 -9.59 5.05 -1.86
CA LEU A 329 -9.25 6.38 -1.38
C LEU A 329 -10.38 6.99 -0.54
N SER A 330 -11.62 6.91 -0.99
CA SER A 330 -12.79 7.45 -0.29
C SER A 330 -13.00 6.78 1.08
N GLU A 331 -12.94 5.46 1.14
CA GLU A 331 -13.30 4.71 2.33
C GLU A 331 -12.16 4.53 3.34
N TYR A 332 -10.90 4.61 2.89
CA TYR A 332 -9.73 4.31 3.73
C TYR A 332 -8.66 5.39 3.74
N GLY A 333 -8.69 6.35 2.80
CA GLY A 333 -7.60 7.31 2.61
C GLY A 333 -6.36 6.66 1.97
N ASN A 334 -5.25 7.41 2.00
CA ASN A 334 -3.95 6.91 1.54
C ASN A 334 -3.22 6.19 2.69
N MET A 335 -3.25 4.87 2.70
CA MET A 335 -2.57 4.04 3.69
C MET A 335 -1.09 3.75 3.32
N SER A 336 -0.52 4.44 2.31
CA SER A 336 0.82 4.15 1.80
C SER A 336 0.91 2.77 1.14
N SER A 337 1.86 1.89 1.54
CA SER A 337 2.13 0.60 0.87
C SER A 337 0.94 -0.36 0.75
N PRO A 338 0.04 -0.56 1.73
CA PRO A 338 -1.06 -1.50 1.58
C PRO A 338 -2.18 -1.02 0.64
N THR A 339 -2.23 0.26 0.28
CA THR A 339 -3.36 0.83 -0.47
C THR A 339 -3.64 0.09 -1.78
N VAL A 340 -2.62 -0.22 -2.58
CA VAL A 340 -2.81 -0.95 -3.85
C VAL A 340 -3.30 -2.38 -3.64
N LEU A 341 -2.99 -2.98 -2.50
CA LEU A 341 -3.45 -4.33 -2.15
C LEU A 341 -4.92 -4.31 -1.69
N PHE A 342 -5.36 -3.25 -1.02
CA PHE A 342 -6.79 -3.00 -0.76
C PHE A 342 -7.57 -2.84 -2.07
N ILE A 343 -7.01 -2.13 -3.05
CA ILE A 343 -7.66 -1.95 -4.36
C ILE A 343 -7.78 -3.29 -5.09
N LEU A 344 -6.74 -4.12 -5.04
CA LEU A 344 -6.75 -5.44 -5.66
C LEU A 344 -7.81 -6.35 -4.99
N ASP A 345 -7.96 -6.29 -3.67
CA ASP A 345 -8.99 -7.00 -2.91
C ASP A 345 -10.40 -6.49 -3.22
N GLU A 346 -10.59 -5.18 -3.27
CA GLU A 346 -11.87 -4.55 -3.65
C GLU A 346 -12.30 -4.97 -5.06
N MET A 347 -11.38 -4.95 -6.01
CA MET A 347 -11.65 -5.31 -7.41
C MET A 347 -12.11 -6.77 -7.53
N ARG A 348 -11.39 -7.72 -6.92
CA ARG A 348 -11.79 -9.14 -7.00
C ARG A 348 -13.14 -9.38 -6.34
N ARG A 349 -13.39 -8.76 -5.18
CA ARG A 349 -14.67 -8.88 -4.46
C ARG A 349 -15.82 -8.33 -5.28
N LYS A 350 -15.64 -7.15 -5.86
CA LYS A 350 -16.62 -6.55 -6.77
C LYS A 350 -16.88 -7.45 -7.97
N SER A 351 -15.81 -8.00 -8.58
CA SER A 351 -15.93 -8.93 -9.71
C SER A 351 -16.77 -10.16 -9.36
N MET A 352 -16.57 -10.73 -8.17
CA MET A 352 -17.35 -11.87 -7.69
C MET A 352 -18.82 -11.49 -7.43
N VAL A 353 -19.09 -10.37 -6.74
CA VAL A 353 -20.45 -9.90 -6.42
C VAL A 353 -21.24 -9.56 -7.69
N GLU A 354 -20.59 -8.97 -8.67
CA GLU A 354 -21.20 -8.58 -9.95
C GLU A 354 -21.20 -9.71 -11.00
N ASN A 355 -20.76 -10.91 -10.65
CA ASN A 355 -20.67 -12.08 -11.54
C ASN A 355 -19.90 -11.77 -12.83
N LYS A 356 -18.78 -11.04 -12.72
CA LYS A 356 -17.89 -10.79 -13.86
C LYS A 356 -17.20 -12.08 -14.30
N ALA A 357 -16.82 -12.17 -15.57
CA ALA A 357 -16.18 -13.35 -16.13
C ALA A 357 -14.79 -13.66 -15.51
N SER A 358 -14.13 -12.66 -14.93
CA SER A 358 -12.83 -12.84 -14.30
C SER A 358 -12.66 -11.95 -13.06
N THR A 359 -11.67 -12.26 -12.22
CA THR A 359 -11.30 -11.49 -11.02
C THR A 359 -10.86 -10.05 -11.33
N GLY A 360 -10.53 -9.75 -12.58
CA GLY A 360 -10.14 -8.45 -13.11
C GLY A 360 -11.28 -7.73 -13.85
N GLU A 361 -12.49 -7.68 -13.28
CA GLU A 361 -13.67 -7.00 -13.86
C GLU A 361 -14.09 -7.52 -15.26
N GLY A 362 -13.71 -8.76 -15.60
CA GLY A 362 -13.97 -9.37 -16.90
C GLY A 362 -12.85 -9.18 -17.93
N PHE A 363 -11.77 -8.47 -17.59
CA PHE A 363 -10.59 -8.30 -18.44
C PHE A 363 -9.53 -9.33 -18.09
N ASP A 364 -8.80 -9.84 -19.11
CA ASP A 364 -7.73 -10.82 -18.93
C ASP A 364 -6.46 -10.21 -18.32
N TRP A 365 -6.09 -9.03 -18.79
CA TRP A 365 -4.89 -8.33 -18.39
C TRP A 365 -5.20 -7.12 -17.54
N GLY A 366 -4.26 -6.77 -16.65
CA GLY A 366 -4.33 -5.57 -15.84
C GLY A 366 -2.99 -5.09 -15.37
N VAL A 367 -3.01 -3.94 -14.73
CA VAL A 367 -1.82 -3.31 -14.18
C VAL A 367 -2.04 -2.87 -12.75
N LEU A 368 -1.05 -3.17 -11.87
CA LEU A 368 -0.92 -2.54 -10.57
C LEU A 368 0.23 -1.52 -10.66
N LEU A 369 -0.08 -0.29 -10.27
CA LEU A 369 0.83 0.84 -10.26
C LEU A 369 0.98 1.37 -8.84
N GLY A 370 2.20 1.31 -8.32
CA GLY A 370 2.61 1.99 -7.09
C GLY A 370 3.40 3.25 -7.42
N PHE A 371 3.10 4.35 -6.76
CA PHE A 371 3.86 5.61 -6.89
C PHE A 371 4.35 6.04 -5.51
N GLY A 372 5.58 6.49 -5.41
CA GLY A 372 6.11 6.91 -4.13
C GLY A 372 7.44 7.65 -4.22
N PRO A 373 8.14 7.76 -3.08
CA PRO A 373 9.39 8.53 -3.02
C PRO A 373 10.35 8.24 -4.16
N GLY A 374 11.00 9.31 -4.67
CA GLY A 374 11.98 9.17 -5.72
C GLY A 374 11.89 10.18 -6.85
N LEU A 375 10.83 10.35 -7.74
CA LEU A 375 9.67 9.46 -7.79
C LEU A 375 10.01 8.07 -8.31
N THR A 376 9.49 7.09 -7.63
CA THR A 376 9.55 5.69 -8.06
C THR A 376 8.18 5.21 -8.51
N VAL A 377 8.13 4.53 -9.66
CA VAL A 377 6.94 3.83 -10.18
C VAL A 377 7.21 2.34 -10.16
N GLU A 378 6.44 1.59 -9.39
CA GLU A 378 6.36 0.13 -9.47
C GLU A 378 5.22 -0.25 -10.41
N THR A 379 5.53 -1.10 -11.37
CA THR A 379 4.56 -1.58 -12.37
C THR A 379 4.50 -3.10 -12.29
N VAL A 380 3.34 -3.65 -11.92
CA VAL A 380 3.10 -5.10 -11.91
C VAL A 380 2.02 -5.41 -12.93
N VAL A 381 2.37 -6.19 -13.95
CA VAL A 381 1.41 -6.69 -14.93
C VAL A 381 0.76 -7.94 -14.36
N LEU A 382 -0.55 -7.90 -14.31
CA LEU A 382 -1.40 -8.95 -13.75
C LEU A 382 -2.19 -9.65 -14.85
N ARG A 383 -2.40 -10.95 -14.67
CA ARG A 383 -3.40 -11.70 -15.43
C ARG A 383 -4.48 -12.16 -14.47
N SER A 384 -5.72 -11.84 -14.77
CA SER A 384 -6.87 -12.30 -13.98
C SER A 384 -7.14 -13.79 -14.21
N VAL A 385 -7.95 -14.38 -13.35
CA VAL A 385 -8.44 -15.75 -13.49
C VAL A 385 -9.96 -15.73 -13.60
N PRO A 386 -10.58 -16.76 -14.22
CA PRO A 386 -12.04 -16.85 -14.25
C PRO A 386 -12.64 -16.85 -12.84
N THR A 387 -13.75 -16.14 -12.65
CA THR A 387 -14.59 -16.25 -11.45
C THR A 387 -15.47 -17.49 -11.63
N ILE A 388 -15.21 -18.54 -10.85
CA ILE A 388 -15.98 -19.77 -10.82
C ILE A 388 -17.04 -19.69 -9.74
#